data_2903aabef14dbc82c90f66e0e118e552
#
_entry.id   2903aabef14dbc82c90f66e0e118e552
#
_cell.length_a   1.000
_cell.length_b   1.000
_cell.length_c   1.000
_cell.angle_alpha   90.00
_cell.angle_beta   90.00
_cell.angle_gamma   90.00
#
_symmetry.space_group_name_H-M   'P 1'
#
loop_
_entity.id
_entity.type
_entity.pdbx_description
1 polymer ?
#
loop_
_entity_poly.entity_id
_entity_poly.type
_entity_poly.pdbx_seq_one_letter_code
_entity_poly.pdbx_strand_id
1 'polypeptide(L)'
;ITLELAEAGLDPARVYAVWSFWDNKFLGTAKGTWSTPSLDGWACQHLVFTPIAAAANAPVLIGSNLHISSGVAEIKSVTTSTKGIQISFTDAGARDGRLFFHSTKPLKLVQAGGLEAGQVEAAGENVWALDVRARQSNGAQILKLAVP
;
A
#
# COMPACT_ATOMS: atom_id res chain seq x y z
N ILE A 1 -11.93 1.21 20.08
CA ILE A 1 -10.65 0.63 20.58
C ILE A 1 -9.55 1.63 20.26
N THR A 2 -8.74 2.00 21.25
CA THR A 2 -7.54 2.83 21.04
C THR A 2 -6.30 1.96 21.14
N LEU A 3 -5.41 2.10 20.17
CA LEU A 3 -4.13 1.43 20.08
C LEU A 3 -3.02 2.45 20.29
N GLU A 4 -2.19 2.25 21.29
CA GLU A 4 -0.94 2.97 21.45
C GLU A 4 0.09 2.40 20.47
N LEU A 5 0.58 3.22 19.54
CA LEU A 5 1.48 2.73 18.48
C LEU A 5 2.79 2.17 19.05
N ALA A 6 3.26 2.73 20.17
CA ALA A 6 4.44 2.21 20.86
C ALA A 6 4.23 0.77 21.38
N GLU A 7 3.04 0.45 21.90
CA GLU A 7 2.70 -0.90 22.37
C GLU A 7 2.61 -1.90 21.22
N ALA A 8 2.27 -1.42 20.01
CA ALA A 8 2.31 -2.21 18.78
C ALA A 8 3.72 -2.34 18.17
N GLY A 9 4.77 -1.84 18.83
CA GLY A 9 6.14 -1.87 18.33
C GLY A 9 6.45 -0.86 17.23
N LEU A 10 5.58 0.16 17.06
CA LEU A 10 5.75 1.24 16.08
C LEU A 10 6.35 2.48 16.76
N ASP A 11 7.12 3.27 16.00
CA ASP A 11 7.68 4.52 16.49
C ASP A 11 6.58 5.58 16.63
N PRO A 12 6.19 6.02 17.86
CA PRO A 12 5.11 6.95 18.06
C PRO A 12 5.41 8.38 17.56
N ALA A 13 6.66 8.70 17.24
CA ALA A 13 7.04 10.00 16.66
C ALA A 13 6.76 10.08 15.15
N ARG A 14 6.61 8.95 14.48
CA ARG A 14 6.33 8.87 13.04
C ARG A 14 4.85 9.02 12.72
N VAL A 15 4.57 9.49 11.51
CA VAL A 15 3.23 9.45 10.91
C VAL A 15 3.10 8.20 10.07
N TYR A 16 1.97 7.52 10.21
CA TYR A 16 1.66 6.31 9.45
C TYR A 16 0.39 6.50 8.64
N ALA A 17 0.37 6.02 7.42
CA ALA A 17 -0.86 5.73 6.69
C ALA A 17 -1.47 4.45 7.27
N VAL A 18 -2.76 4.47 7.53
CA VAL A 18 -3.51 3.31 8.05
C VAL A 18 -4.43 2.79 6.97
N TRP A 19 -4.24 1.54 6.60
CA TRP A 19 -5.03 0.88 5.57
C TRP A 19 -5.71 -0.37 6.14
N SER A 20 -7.02 -0.51 5.88
CA SER A 20 -7.79 -1.70 6.27
C SER A 20 -7.79 -2.71 5.13
N PHE A 21 -7.30 -3.91 5.40
CA PHE A 21 -7.24 -5.00 4.42
C PHE A 21 -8.65 -5.47 4.03
N TRP A 22 -9.51 -5.75 5.01
CA TRP A 22 -10.85 -6.28 4.76
C TRP A 22 -11.77 -5.29 4.06
N ASP A 23 -11.64 -4.00 4.37
CA ASP A 23 -12.45 -2.95 3.78
C ASP A 23 -11.87 -2.43 2.46
N ASN A 24 -10.63 -2.81 2.09
CA ASN A 24 -9.88 -2.24 0.97
C ASN A 24 -9.86 -0.72 1.01
N LYS A 25 -9.60 -0.14 2.18
CA LYS A 25 -9.81 1.28 2.43
C LYS A 25 -8.66 1.91 3.21
N PHE A 26 -8.27 3.10 2.75
CA PHE A 26 -7.45 4.01 3.54
C PHE A 26 -8.30 4.64 4.64
N LEU A 27 -7.87 4.50 5.88
CA LEU A 27 -8.60 5.00 7.06
C LEU A 27 -8.08 6.34 7.56
N GLY A 28 -7.04 6.89 6.95
CA GLY A 28 -6.40 8.12 7.38
C GLY A 28 -4.98 7.91 7.87
N THR A 29 -4.49 8.86 8.66
CA THR A 29 -3.14 8.82 9.22
C THR A 29 -3.18 8.71 10.74
N ALA A 30 -2.17 8.07 11.31
CA ALA A 30 -1.99 7.93 12.75
C ALA A 30 -0.62 8.47 13.18
N LYS A 31 -0.56 9.05 14.38
CA LYS A 31 0.68 9.42 15.05
C LYS A 31 0.48 9.27 16.57
N GLY A 32 1.39 8.55 17.21
CA GLY A 32 1.28 8.24 18.65
C GLY A 32 0.21 7.21 18.95
N THR A 33 -1.05 7.49 18.57
CA THR A 33 -2.21 6.63 18.82
C THR A 33 -3.03 6.43 17.55
N TRP A 34 -3.80 5.34 17.52
CA TRP A 34 -4.85 5.09 16.53
C TRP A 34 -6.13 4.67 17.23
N SER A 35 -7.26 5.27 16.86
CA SER A 35 -8.58 4.86 17.37
C SER A 35 -9.42 4.33 16.21
N THR A 36 -9.90 3.10 16.36
CA THR A 36 -10.86 2.48 15.45
C THR A 36 -12.28 2.69 15.99
N PRO A 37 -13.29 2.77 15.11
CA PRO A 37 -14.68 2.66 15.53
C PRO A 37 -14.91 1.38 16.36
N SER A 38 -16.02 1.35 17.09
CA SER A 38 -16.45 0.15 17.79
C SER A 38 -16.53 -1.02 16.82
N LEU A 39 -15.95 -2.14 17.21
CA LEU A 39 -16.10 -3.41 16.50
C LEU A 39 -17.25 -4.18 17.13
N ASP A 40 -18.08 -4.80 16.32
CA ASP A 40 -19.10 -5.72 16.78
C ASP A 40 -18.47 -6.97 17.43
N GLY A 41 -19.19 -7.64 18.33
CA GLY A 41 -18.68 -8.63 19.29
C GLY A 41 -17.87 -9.74 18.71
N TRP A 42 -17.67 -10.09 17.57
CA TRP A 42 -16.77 -11.10 16.98
C TRP A 42 -15.99 -10.58 15.78
N ALA A 43 -16.10 -9.26 15.50
CA ALA A 43 -15.41 -8.64 14.40
C ALA A 43 -13.91 -8.48 14.67
N CYS A 44 -13.12 -8.55 13.60
CA CYS A 44 -11.70 -8.23 13.63
C CYS A 44 -11.36 -7.28 12.49
N GLN A 45 -10.30 -6.50 12.67
CA GLN A 45 -9.71 -5.69 11.60
C GLN A 45 -8.28 -6.13 11.36
N HIS A 46 -7.91 -6.19 10.08
CA HIS A 46 -6.53 -6.33 9.67
C HIS A 46 -6.05 -4.95 9.18
N LEU A 47 -5.24 -4.30 9.99
CA LEU A 47 -4.71 -2.95 9.72
C LEU A 47 -3.24 -3.03 9.33
N VAL A 48 -2.88 -2.25 8.31
CA VAL A 48 -1.50 -2.06 7.88
C VAL A 48 -1.10 -0.62 8.20
N PHE A 49 -0.04 -0.45 8.97
CA PHE A 49 0.55 0.84 9.31
C PHE A 49 1.82 1.05 8.51
N THR A 50 1.78 1.93 7.52
CA THR A 50 2.93 2.21 6.67
C THR A 50 3.50 3.59 6.98
N PRO A 51 4.78 3.72 7.38
CA PRO A 51 5.34 5.02 7.69
C PRO A 51 5.36 5.91 6.45
N ILE A 52 4.86 7.14 6.60
CA ILE A 52 4.91 8.19 5.60
C ILE A 52 5.74 9.35 6.12
N ALA A 53 6.70 9.82 5.32
CA ALA A 53 7.50 10.98 5.71
C ALA A 53 6.72 12.26 5.39
N ALA A 54 6.46 13.09 6.39
CA ALA A 54 5.72 14.34 6.24
C ALA A 54 6.36 15.32 5.23
N ALA A 55 7.68 15.25 5.04
CA ALA A 55 8.44 16.13 4.15
C ALA A 55 8.83 15.51 2.80
N ALA A 56 8.71 14.21 2.63
CA ALA A 56 9.09 13.56 1.38
C ALA A 56 7.85 13.41 0.49
N ASN A 57 7.76 14.21 -0.57
CA ASN A 57 6.73 14.07 -1.64
C ASN A 57 6.94 12.79 -2.46
N ALA A 58 7.47 11.74 -1.84
CA ALA A 58 7.68 10.46 -2.49
C ALA A 58 6.44 9.58 -2.28
N PRO A 59 5.96 8.90 -3.31
CA PRO A 59 4.84 7.97 -3.18
C PRO A 59 5.22 6.78 -2.31
N VAL A 60 4.27 6.29 -1.53
CA VAL A 60 4.44 5.16 -0.63
C VAL A 60 3.35 4.12 -0.92
N LEU A 61 3.73 2.85 -1.04
CA LEU A 61 2.76 1.75 -1.10
C LEU A 61 2.18 1.55 0.30
N ILE A 62 0.87 1.73 0.45
CA ILE A 62 0.19 1.68 1.75
C ILE A 62 -0.66 0.44 1.94
N GLY A 63 -0.99 -0.26 0.87
CA GLY A 63 -1.81 -1.47 0.95
C GLY A 63 -1.79 -2.28 -0.34
N SER A 64 -2.07 -3.56 -0.17
CA SER A 64 -2.25 -4.53 -1.27
C SER A 64 -3.30 -5.55 -0.84
N ASN A 65 -4.22 -5.89 -1.72
CA ASN A 65 -5.15 -7.00 -1.50
C ASN A 65 -4.85 -8.23 -2.38
N LEU A 66 -3.68 -8.29 -2.97
CA LEU A 66 -3.23 -9.46 -3.73
C LEU A 66 -3.17 -10.73 -2.87
N HIS A 67 -2.88 -10.56 -1.59
CA HIS A 67 -2.83 -11.65 -0.61
C HIS A 67 -3.06 -11.10 0.80
N ILE A 68 -3.53 -11.95 1.71
CA ILE A 68 -3.77 -11.59 3.12
C ILE A 68 -2.52 -11.08 3.85
N SER A 69 -1.33 -11.40 3.37
CA SER A 69 -0.06 -10.88 3.89
C SER A 69 0.16 -9.38 3.62
N SER A 70 -0.76 -8.73 2.87
CA SER A 70 -0.71 -7.29 2.53
C SER A 70 0.62 -6.84 1.92
N GLY A 71 1.20 -7.65 1.05
CA GLY A 71 2.44 -7.36 0.33
C GLY A 71 3.66 -8.15 0.81
N VAL A 72 3.63 -8.74 2.01
CA VAL A 72 4.83 -9.43 2.56
C VAL A 72 5.23 -10.66 1.73
N ALA A 73 4.26 -11.42 1.22
CA ALA A 73 4.55 -12.63 0.45
C ALA A 73 4.81 -12.34 -1.03
N GLU A 74 4.07 -11.39 -1.62
CA GLU A 74 4.07 -11.14 -3.06
C GLU A 74 5.02 -10.03 -3.50
N ILE A 75 5.47 -9.16 -2.61
CA ILE A 75 6.36 -8.05 -2.93
C ILE A 75 7.77 -8.36 -2.46
N LYS A 76 8.70 -8.43 -3.42
CA LYS A 76 10.11 -8.66 -3.17
C LYS A 76 10.82 -7.40 -2.69
N SER A 77 10.53 -6.26 -3.32
CA SER A 77 11.13 -4.98 -2.96
C SER A 77 10.29 -3.80 -3.43
N VAL A 78 10.38 -2.70 -2.68
CA VAL A 78 9.81 -1.40 -3.03
C VAL A 78 10.92 -0.37 -2.96
N THR A 79 11.11 0.39 -4.05
CA THR A 79 12.03 1.52 -4.11
C THR A 79 11.24 2.78 -4.42
N THR A 80 11.37 3.80 -3.58
CA THR A 80 10.64 5.06 -3.72
C THR A 80 11.58 6.26 -3.79
N SER A 81 11.16 7.28 -4.51
CA SER A 81 11.81 8.58 -4.63
C SER A 81 10.78 9.66 -4.93
N THR A 82 11.18 10.92 -4.91
CA THR A 82 10.30 12.04 -5.32
C THR A 82 9.85 11.97 -6.78
N LYS A 83 10.49 11.13 -7.61
CA LYS A 83 10.14 10.92 -9.02
C LYS A 83 9.16 9.78 -9.25
N GLY A 84 8.94 8.91 -8.25
CA GLY A 84 8.02 7.77 -8.38
C GLY A 84 8.38 6.59 -7.50
N ILE A 85 7.73 5.47 -7.77
CA ILE A 85 7.86 4.22 -7.02
C ILE A 85 8.05 3.06 -7.99
N GLN A 86 8.94 2.14 -7.61
CA GLN A 86 9.14 0.86 -8.30
C GLN A 86 8.87 -0.28 -7.33
N ILE A 87 8.09 -1.25 -7.78
CA ILE A 87 7.79 -2.48 -7.05
C ILE A 87 8.28 -3.65 -7.86
N SER A 88 9.02 -4.54 -7.22
CA SER A 88 9.38 -5.86 -7.78
C SER A 88 8.59 -6.92 -7.03
N PHE A 89 7.97 -7.82 -7.77
CA PHE A 89 7.17 -8.91 -7.21
C PHE A 89 7.97 -10.20 -7.11
N THR A 90 7.56 -11.06 -6.20
CA THR A 90 8.04 -12.44 -6.13
C THR A 90 7.28 -13.27 -7.17
N ASP A 91 7.88 -14.34 -7.66
CA ASP A 91 7.19 -15.32 -8.51
C ASP A 91 6.28 -16.23 -7.68
N ALA A 92 5.33 -15.61 -6.98
CA ALA A 92 4.44 -16.29 -6.04
C ALA A 92 3.12 -16.78 -6.68
N GLY A 93 3.13 -17.00 -7.99
CA GLY A 93 1.95 -17.49 -8.73
C GLY A 93 1.07 -16.38 -9.31
N ALA A 94 0.03 -16.78 -10.03
CA ALA A 94 -0.92 -15.86 -10.65
C ALA A 94 -1.84 -15.26 -9.58
N ARG A 95 -1.91 -13.93 -9.52
CA ARG A 95 -2.75 -13.19 -8.57
C ARG A 95 -3.34 -11.97 -9.24
N ASP A 96 -4.60 -11.72 -8.94
CA ASP A 96 -5.32 -10.53 -9.34
C ASP A 96 -5.63 -9.72 -8.08
N GLY A 97 -5.43 -8.42 -8.14
CA GLY A 97 -5.73 -7.55 -7.00
C GLY A 97 -5.40 -6.09 -7.28
N ARG A 98 -5.40 -5.32 -6.21
CA ARG A 98 -5.24 -3.87 -6.26
C ARG A 98 -4.14 -3.42 -5.31
N LEU A 99 -3.34 -2.48 -5.77
CA LEU A 99 -2.32 -1.80 -4.98
C LEU A 99 -2.82 -0.40 -4.64
N PHE A 100 -2.51 0.05 -3.43
CA PHE A 100 -2.88 1.38 -2.94
C PHE A 100 -1.64 2.18 -2.57
N PHE A 101 -1.61 3.42 -3.00
CA PHE A 101 -0.47 4.31 -2.84
C PHE A 101 -0.91 5.60 -2.16
N HIS A 102 -0.15 6.08 -1.19
CA HIS A 102 -0.26 7.44 -0.69
C HIS A 102 0.70 8.34 -1.47
N SER A 103 0.19 9.39 -2.08
CA SER A 103 0.97 10.41 -2.79
C SER A 103 0.19 11.71 -2.89
N THR A 104 0.81 12.83 -2.52
CA THR A 104 0.23 14.17 -2.65
C THR A 104 0.14 14.64 -4.10
N LYS A 105 0.78 13.91 -5.02
CA LYS A 105 0.74 14.18 -6.45
C LYS A 105 0.15 12.99 -7.20
N PRO A 106 -0.45 13.23 -8.38
CA PRO A 106 -0.91 12.17 -9.25
C PRO A 106 0.20 11.17 -9.57
N LEU A 107 -0.16 9.91 -9.77
CA LEU A 107 0.74 8.87 -10.21
C LEU A 107 0.36 8.42 -11.62
N LYS A 108 1.37 8.12 -12.43
CA LYS A 108 1.18 7.60 -13.78
C LYS A 108 1.94 6.28 -13.95
N LEU A 109 1.27 5.28 -14.51
CA LEU A 109 1.90 4.02 -14.87
C LEU A 109 2.93 4.27 -15.99
N VAL A 110 4.17 3.82 -15.77
CA VAL A 110 5.28 3.91 -16.73
C VAL A 110 5.65 2.54 -17.28
N GLN A 111 5.63 1.52 -16.42
CA GLN A 111 6.05 0.16 -16.78
C GLN A 111 5.26 -0.86 -15.98
N ALA A 112 4.84 -1.92 -16.67
CA ALA A 112 4.25 -3.13 -16.08
C ALA A 112 4.91 -4.37 -16.72
N GLY A 113 6.20 -4.56 -16.44
CA GLY A 113 6.96 -5.69 -16.98
C GLY A 113 6.54 -7.00 -16.32
N GLY A 114 6.08 -7.98 -17.11
CA GLY A 114 5.60 -9.28 -16.64
C GLY A 114 4.27 -9.24 -15.88
N LEU A 115 3.55 -8.10 -15.92
CA LEU A 115 2.26 -7.88 -15.29
C LEU A 115 1.28 -7.29 -16.29
N GLU A 116 -0.01 -7.58 -16.11
CA GLU A 116 -1.09 -6.77 -16.67
C GLU A 116 -1.45 -5.71 -15.61
N ALA A 117 -1.57 -4.46 -16.01
CA ALA A 117 -1.93 -3.37 -15.12
C ALA A 117 -3.01 -2.48 -15.74
N GLY A 118 -3.96 -2.05 -14.93
CA GLY A 118 -5.00 -1.10 -15.30
C GLY A 118 -4.48 0.34 -15.38
N GLN A 119 -5.38 1.29 -15.25
CA GLN A 119 -5.04 2.70 -15.09
C GLN A 119 -4.90 3.06 -13.62
N VAL A 120 -4.03 4.00 -13.31
CA VAL A 120 -3.95 4.58 -11.97
C VAL A 120 -5.15 5.52 -11.79
N GLU A 121 -5.90 5.32 -10.75
CA GLU A 121 -7.09 6.11 -10.42
C GLU A 121 -7.04 6.68 -9.00
N ALA A 122 -7.74 7.78 -8.78
CA ALA A 122 -7.89 8.34 -7.44
C ALA A 122 -8.81 7.43 -6.61
N ALA A 123 -8.36 7.07 -5.41
CA ALA A 123 -9.08 6.20 -4.47
C ALA A 123 -9.38 6.90 -3.12
N GLY A 124 -9.12 8.20 -3.04
CA GLY A 124 -9.33 9.04 -1.87
C GLY A 124 -8.41 10.25 -1.88
N GLU A 125 -8.46 11.03 -0.83
CA GLU A 125 -7.56 12.17 -0.68
C GLU A 125 -6.11 11.69 -0.54
N ASN A 126 -5.24 12.10 -1.47
CA ASN A 126 -3.85 11.66 -1.57
C ASN A 126 -3.67 10.13 -1.69
N VAL A 127 -4.71 9.41 -2.12
CA VAL A 127 -4.68 7.96 -2.31
C VAL A 127 -4.95 7.63 -3.77
N TRP A 128 -4.09 6.80 -4.33
CA TRP A 128 -4.12 6.31 -5.69
C TRP A 128 -4.20 4.79 -5.68
N ALA A 129 -4.94 4.23 -6.60
CA ALA A 129 -5.09 2.78 -6.72
C ALA A 129 -4.76 2.30 -8.14
N LEU A 130 -4.31 1.07 -8.23
CA LEU A 130 -3.97 0.42 -9.49
C LEU A 130 -4.32 -1.06 -9.43
N ASP A 131 -5.18 -1.51 -10.33
CA ASP A 131 -5.44 -2.93 -10.52
C ASP A 131 -4.26 -3.58 -11.21
N VAL A 132 -3.81 -4.69 -10.67
CA VAL A 132 -2.73 -5.49 -11.23
C VAL A 132 -3.14 -6.95 -11.30
N ARG A 133 -2.65 -7.61 -12.35
CA ARG A 133 -2.79 -9.04 -12.55
C ARG A 133 -1.41 -9.63 -12.77
N ALA A 134 -0.92 -10.29 -11.74
CA ALA A 134 0.34 -11.03 -11.83
C ALA A 134 0.05 -12.39 -12.49
N ARG A 135 0.79 -12.70 -13.53
CA ARG A 135 0.77 -14.03 -14.15
C ARG A 135 2.03 -14.77 -13.74
N GLN A 136 1.91 -16.09 -13.59
CA GLN A 136 3.10 -16.91 -13.43
C GLN A 136 3.98 -16.72 -14.67
N SER A 137 5.17 -16.16 -14.46
CA SER A 137 6.13 -15.89 -15.52
C SER A 137 7.53 -16.29 -15.07
N ASN A 138 8.34 -16.75 -16.01
CA ASN A 138 9.74 -17.09 -15.78
C ASN A 138 10.65 -15.83 -15.71
N GLY A 139 10.09 -14.64 -15.59
CA GLY A 139 10.79 -13.37 -15.62
C GLY A 139 10.48 -12.46 -14.44
N ALA A 140 11.27 -11.41 -14.30
CA ALA A 140 11.05 -10.41 -13.28
C ALA A 140 9.73 -9.64 -13.53
N GLN A 141 8.88 -9.61 -12.53
CA GLN A 141 7.65 -8.81 -12.53
C GLN A 141 7.96 -7.46 -11.87
N ILE A 142 7.87 -6.38 -12.64
CA ILE A 142 8.23 -5.04 -12.20
C ILE A 142 7.13 -4.06 -12.57
N LEU A 143 6.70 -3.28 -11.60
CA LEU A 143 5.80 -2.15 -11.76
C LEU A 143 6.53 -0.85 -11.47
N LYS A 144 6.39 0.15 -12.36
CA LYS A 144 6.90 1.51 -12.11
C LYS A 144 5.81 2.52 -12.30
N LEU A 145 5.64 3.38 -11.30
CA LEU A 145 4.81 4.57 -11.36
C LEU A 145 5.68 5.81 -11.22
N ALA A 146 5.40 6.82 -12.02
CA ALA A 146 6.06 8.12 -11.94
C ALA A 146 5.13 9.19 -11.36
N VAL A 147 5.73 10.17 -10.71
CA VAL A 147 5.13 11.47 -10.40
C VAL A 147 5.39 12.36 -11.61
N PRO A 148 4.37 12.82 -12.32
CA PRO A 148 4.50 13.71 -13.48
C PRO A 148 5.12 15.06 -13.14
#